data_b96e4b4e8d9c1feddf83c6dec06e8b0c
#
_entry.id   b96e4b4e8d9c1feddf83c6dec06e8b0c
#
_cell.length_a   1.000
_cell.length_b   1.000
_cell.length_c   1.000
_cell.angle_alpha   90.00
_cell.angle_beta   90.00
_cell.angle_gamma   90.00
#
_symmetry.space_group_name_H-M   'P 1'
#
loop_
_entity.id
_entity.type
_entity.pdbx_description
1 polymer ?
#
loop_
_entity_poly.entity_id
_entity_poly.type
_entity_poly.pdbx_seq_one_letter_code
_entity_poly.pdbx_strand_id
1 'polypeptide(L)'
;MSKLKGILLTEGMHGMLSQVEGLAKALDIEFTHHKVELNNLWKLIPSKFTPISQSVYKKINHSDYDLIISCGRKSIIPSIHLKSISNKKVLNIHIQDPKINLNYFDFIIAPEHDGLIGKNVLATKGAIHYITCLLYTSPSPRD
;
A
#
# COMPACT_ATOMS: atom_id res chain seq x y z
N MET A 1 -16.83 -16.89 -6.74
CA MET A 1 -15.44 -16.46 -6.61
C MET A 1 -15.25 -15.64 -5.36
N SER A 2 -14.24 -15.96 -4.62
CA SER A 2 -13.93 -15.16 -3.46
C SER A 2 -13.25 -13.85 -3.89
N LYS A 3 -13.54 -12.79 -3.18
CA LYS A 3 -12.88 -11.52 -3.45
C LYS A 3 -11.43 -11.57 -2.98
N LEU A 4 -10.61 -10.75 -3.61
CA LEU A 4 -9.26 -10.54 -3.13
C LEU A 4 -9.31 -9.84 -1.78
N LYS A 5 -8.31 -10.11 -0.95
CA LYS A 5 -8.24 -9.56 0.39
C LYS A 5 -7.13 -8.54 0.49
N GLY A 6 -7.45 -7.37 1.03
CA GLY A 6 -6.48 -6.31 1.22
C GLY A 6 -6.36 -5.91 2.67
N ILE A 7 -5.17 -5.47 3.04
CA ILE A 7 -4.99 -4.80 4.32
C ILE A 7 -4.69 -3.34 4.05
N LEU A 8 -5.31 -2.48 4.84
CA LEU A 8 -5.15 -1.03 4.70
C LEU A 8 -4.32 -0.53 5.88
N LEU A 9 -3.26 0.19 5.59
CA LEU A 9 -2.35 0.71 6.61
C LEU A 9 -2.39 2.22 6.61
N THR A 10 -2.77 2.83 7.72
CA THR A 10 -2.76 4.28 7.88
C THR A 10 -2.32 4.64 9.29
N GLU A 11 -2.12 5.92 9.51
CA GLU A 11 -1.82 6.43 10.85
C GLU A 11 -3.09 6.70 11.66
N GLY A 12 -4.25 6.36 11.09
CA GLY A 12 -5.53 6.54 11.79
C GLY A 12 -6.21 7.86 11.53
N MET A 13 -5.65 8.72 10.68
CA MET A 13 -6.26 10.02 10.38
C MET A 13 -7.38 9.84 9.35
N HIS A 14 -8.47 10.59 9.53
CA HIS A 14 -9.65 10.47 8.67
C HIS A 14 -9.34 10.64 7.18
N GLY A 15 -8.52 11.61 6.83
CA GLY A 15 -8.16 11.83 5.43
C GLY A 15 -7.46 10.64 4.80
N MET A 16 -6.54 10.03 5.54
CA MET A 16 -5.83 8.86 5.07
C MET A 16 -6.77 7.66 4.96
N LEU A 17 -7.61 7.48 5.98
CA LEU A 17 -8.55 6.36 6.02
C LEU A 17 -9.51 6.42 4.84
N SER A 18 -10.03 7.61 4.55
CA SER A 18 -10.93 7.79 3.41
C SER A 18 -10.27 7.44 2.09
N GLN A 19 -8.99 7.78 1.93
CA GLN A 19 -8.26 7.49 0.70
C GLN A 19 -8.05 6.00 0.50
N VAL A 20 -7.58 5.29 1.54
CA VAL A 20 -7.32 3.86 1.40
C VAL A 20 -8.62 3.07 1.26
N GLU A 21 -9.66 3.44 2.01
CA GLU A 21 -10.95 2.76 1.88
C GLU A 21 -11.60 3.05 0.53
N GLY A 22 -11.49 4.29 0.06
CA GLY A 22 -12.01 4.64 -1.26
C GLY A 22 -11.39 3.82 -2.36
N LEU A 23 -10.07 3.65 -2.30
CA LEU A 23 -9.38 2.83 -3.29
C LEU A 23 -9.79 1.36 -3.18
N ALA A 24 -9.86 0.83 -1.97
CA ALA A 24 -10.25 -0.56 -1.75
C ALA A 24 -11.66 -0.84 -2.29
N LYS A 25 -12.59 0.08 -2.03
CA LYS A 25 -13.95 -0.05 -2.55
C LYS A 25 -14.00 0.03 -4.07
N ALA A 26 -13.20 0.93 -4.65
CA ALA A 26 -13.14 1.06 -6.11
C ALA A 26 -12.54 -0.18 -6.76
N LEU A 27 -11.64 -0.87 -6.07
CA LEU A 27 -11.04 -2.11 -6.55
C LEU A 27 -11.89 -3.34 -6.26
N ASP A 28 -12.98 -3.17 -5.51
CA ASP A 28 -13.93 -4.24 -5.15
C ASP A 28 -13.23 -5.39 -4.43
N ILE A 29 -12.46 -5.06 -3.40
CA ILE A 29 -11.77 -6.06 -2.58
C ILE A 29 -12.32 -6.05 -1.16
N GLU A 30 -12.18 -7.19 -0.48
CA GLU A 30 -12.43 -7.23 0.95
C GLU A 30 -11.24 -6.61 1.64
N PHE A 31 -11.47 -5.83 2.68
CA PHE A 31 -10.35 -5.17 3.35
C PHE A 31 -10.54 -5.08 4.85
N THR A 32 -9.42 -5.01 5.55
CA THR A 32 -9.35 -4.77 6.98
C THR A 32 -8.37 -3.64 7.22
N HIS A 33 -8.78 -2.65 7.98
CA HIS A 33 -7.91 -1.52 8.30
C HIS A 33 -7.09 -1.80 9.54
N HIS A 34 -5.80 -1.45 9.48
CA HIS A 34 -4.89 -1.55 10.60
C HIS A 34 -4.23 -0.20 10.82
N LYS A 35 -4.39 0.34 12.01
CA LYS A 35 -3.69 1.56 12.38
C LYS A 35 -2.24 1.22 12.66
N VAL A 36 -1.33 1.91 11.98
CA VAL A 36 0.10 1.67 12.14
C VAL A 36 0.63 2.48 13.31
N GLU A 37 1.42 1.82 14.16
CA GLU A 37 2.12 2.50 15.24
C GLU A 37 3.60 2.15 15.16
N LEU A 38 4.43 3.17 15.05
CA LEU A 38 5.87 2.98 15.06
C LEU A 38 6.38 2.93 16.49
N ASN A 39 7.45 2.20 16.72
CA ASN A 39 8.11 2.19 18.01
C ASN A 39 8.78 3.55 18.24
N ASN A 40 8.90 3.96 19.49
CA ASN A 40 9.25 5.33 19.85
C ASN A 40 10.48 5.88 19.11
N LEU A 41 11.52 5.08 18.99
CA LEU A 41 12.75 5.52 18.32
C LEU A 41 12.49 5.93 16.87
N TRP A 42 11.64 5.19 16.18
CA TRP A 42 11.44 5.36 14.75
C TRP A 42 10.41 6.41 14.36
N LYS A 43 9.66 6.92 15.32
CA LYS A 43 8.63 7.94 15.04
C LYS A 43 9.20 9.22 14.45
N LEU A 44 10.43 9.57 14.82
CA LEU A 44 11.06 10.83 14.41
C LEU A 44 12.07 10.65 13.28
N ILE A 45 12.32 9.41 12.85
CA ILE A 45 13.32 9.13 11.83
C ILE A 45 12.64 9.01 10.47
N PRO A 46 13.13 9.72 9.43
CA PRO A 46 12.56 9.59 8.09
C PRO A 46 12.64 8.16 7.58
N SER A 47 11.67 7.78 6.75
CA SER A 47 11.58 6.41 6.23
C SER A 47 12.84 5.97 5.50
N LYS A 48 13.49 6.89 4.77
CA LYS A 48 14.70 6.54 4.03
C LYS A 48 15.87 6.13 4.92
N PHE A 49 15.82 6.48 6.21
CA PHE A 49 16.86 6.10 7.18
C PHE A 49 16.40 4.99 8.12
N THR A 50 15.22 4.44 7.87
CA THR A 50 14.62 3.44 8.75
C THR A 50 14.81 2.05 8.14
N PRO A 51 15.26 1.05 8.93
CA PRO A 51 15.40 -0.31 8.40
C PRO A 51 14.02 -0.92 8.14
N ILE A 52 13.97 -1.84 7.18
CA ILE A 52 12.75 -2.57 6.88
C ILE A 52 12.74 -3.80 7.79
N SER A 53 12.10 -3.65 8.95
CA SER A 53 12.19 -4.64 10.01
C SER A 53 10.97 -4.57 10.93
N GLN A 54 10.63 -5.70 11.53
CA GLN A 54 9.54 -5.77 12.49
C GLN A 54 9.83 -4.92 13.73
N SER A 55 11.07 -4.67 14.03
CA SER A 55 11.45 -3.87 15.21
C SER A 55 11.05 -2.40 15.11
N VAL A 56 10.68 -1.95 13.92
CA VAL A 56 10.33 -0.55 13.67
C VAL A 56 8.91 -0.22 14.10
N TYR A 57 8.01 -1.17 13.98
CA TYR A 57 6.58 -0.92 14.21
C TYR A 57 5.94 -2.06 15.02
N LYS A 58 4.77 -1.75 15.58
CA LYS A 58 4.05 -2.75 16.35
C LYS A 58 3.44 -3.78 15.41
N LYS A 59 3.51 -5.04 15.81
CA LYS A 59 3.06 -6.15 14.98
C LYS A 59 1.60 -5.98 14.57
N ILE A 60 1.34 -6.27 13.31
CA ILE A 60 0.00 -6.24 12.74
C ILE A 60 -0.47 -7.66 12.55
N ASN A 61 -1.58 -8.00 13.19
CA ASN A 61 -2.14 -9.35 13.10
C ASN A 61 -2.97 -9.47 11.83
N HIS A 62 -2.56 -10.39 10.97
CA HIS A 62 -3.29 -10.72 9.75
C HIS A 62 -2.93 -12.13 9.36
N SER A 63 -3.82 -12.81 8.66
CA SER A 63 -3.57 -14.20 8.30
C SER A 63 -3.30 -14.37 6.81
N ASP A 64 -3.97 -13.61 5.97
CA ASP A 64 -3.86 -13.77 4.53
C ASP A 64 -4.26 -12.47 3.85
N TYR A 65 -3.52 -12.10 2.82
CA TYR A 65 -3.82 -10.89 2.06
C TYR A 65 -3.16 -10.97 0.69
N ASP A 66 -3.82 -10.36 -0.28
CA ASP A 66 -3.33 -10.29 -1.66
C ASP A 66 -2.76 -8.92 -1.99
N LEU A 67 -3.12 -7.92 -1.21
CA LEU A 67 -2.88 -6.53 -1.53
C LEU A 67 -2.67 -5.72 -0.25
N ILE A 68 -1.73 -4.79 -0.29
CA ILE A 68 -1.50 -3.85 0.81
C ILE A 68 -1.71 -2.44 0.26
N ILE A 69 -2.60 -1.68 0.86
CA ILE A 69 -2.80 -0.28 0.51
C ILE A 69 -2.40 0.57 1.70
N SER A 70 -1.44 1.44 1.52
CA SER A 70 -0.91 2.26 2.61
C SER A 70 -0.99 3.74 2.27
N CYS A 71 -1.13 4.56 3.29
CA CYS A 71 -1.13 6.00 3.16
C CYS A 71 -0.50 6.61 4.41
N GLY A 72 0.39 7.57 4.22
CA GLY A 72 1.06 8.24 5.32
C GLY A 72 2.45 7.72 5.58
N ARG A 73 3.29 8.58 6.13
CA ARG A 73 4.71 8.29 6.34
C ARG A 73 4.94 7.05 7.21
N LYS A 74 4.15 6.92 8.28
CA LYS A 74 4.37 5.82 9.23
C LYS A 74 4.01 4.46 8.68
N SER A 75 3.24 4.40 7.60
CA SER A 75 2.83 3.14 6.99
C SER A 75 3.82 2.61 5.94
N ILE A 76 4.83 3.39 5.57
CA ILE A 76 5.76 3.04 4.51
C ILE A 76 6.55 1.77 4.83
N ILE A 77 7.27 1.77 5.94
CA ILE A 77 8.08 0.61 6.31
C ILE A 77 7.22 -0.62 6.61
N PRO A 78 6.10 -0.51 7.34
CA PRO A 78 5.22 -1.66 7.52
C PRO A 78 4.74 -2.26 6.19
N SER A 79 4.38 -1.42 5.21
CA SER A 79 3.92 -1.91 3.91
C SER A 79 5.02 -2.72 3.21
N ILE A 80 6.23 -2.17 3.16
CA ILE A 80 7.36 -2.85 2.51
C ILE A 80 7.69 -4.15 3.24
N HIS A 81 7.72 -4.11 4.56
CA HIS A 81 8.06 -5.28 5.36
C HIS A 81 7.03 -6.39 5.23
N LEU A 82 5.74 -6.06 5.32
CA LEU A 82 4.69 -7.06 5.21
C LEU A 82 4.71 -7.75 3.84
N LYS A 83 5.01 -7.00 2.79
CA LYS A 83 5.16 -7.60 1.47
C LYS A 83 6.33 -8.57 1.44
N SER A 84 7.44 -8.19 2.07
CA SER A 84 8.66 -9.00 2.02
C SER A 84 8.54 -10.32 2.77
N ILE A 85 7.71 -10.38 3.81
CA ILE A 85 7.55 -11.59 4.62
C ILE A 85 6.38 -12.45 4.17
N SER A 86 5.65 -12.04 3.15
CA SER A 86 4.51 -12.81 2.66
C SER A 86 4.98 -14.08 1.96
N ASN A 87 4.22 -15.16 2.15
CA ASN A 87 4.50 -16.44 1.50
C ASN A 87 4.05 -16.49 0.05
N LYS A 88 3.28 -15.51 -0.38
CA LYS A 88 2.77 -15.47 -1.74
C LYS A 88 3.02 -14.10 -2.34
N LYS A 89 2.74 -13.95 -3.63
CA LYS A 89 2.88 -12.68 -4.31
C LYS A 89 1.82 -11.71 -3.80
N VAL A 90 2.28 -10.58 -3.26
CA VAL A 90 1.42 -9.53 -2.73
C VAL A 90 1.79 -8.22 -3.42
N LEU A 91 0.78 -7.46 -3.82
CA LEU A 91 1.00 -6.12 -4.38
C LEU A 91 0.93 -5.10 -3.26
N ASN A 92 1.85 -4.15 -3.24
CA ASN A 92 1.75 -3.03 -2.31
C ASN A 92 1.57 -1.73 -3.07
N ILE A 93 0.58 -0.96 -2.64
CA ILE A 93 0.20 0.31 -3.24
C ILE A 93 0.30 1.38 -2.15
N HIS A 94 1.02 2.46 -2.45
CA HIS A 94 1.13 3.57 -1.50
C HIS A 94 0.48 4.80 -2.10
N ILE A 95 -0.30 5.50 -1.29
CA ILE A 95 -0.95 6.75 -1.69
C ILE A 95 -0.13 7.91 -1.15
N GLN A 96 0.29 8.81 -2.01
CA GLN A 96 1.16 9.96 -1.77
C GLN A 96 2.63 9.62 -2.02
N ASP A 97 3.44 10.65 -2.05
CA ASP A 97 4.88 10.50 -2.26
C ASP A 97 5.52 9.86 -1.02
N PRO A 98 6.13 8.67 -1.16
CA PRO A 98 6.69 8.00 0.00
C PRO A 98 8.03 8.59 0.47
N LYS A 99 8.64 9.48 -0.30
CA LYS A 99 9.95 10.07 0.04
C LYS A 99 11.04 9.01 0.24
N ILE A 100 10.94 7.91 -0.48
CA ILE A 100 11.87 6.77 -0.44
C ILE A 100 11.92 6.19 -1.84
N ASN A 101 12.85 5.27 -2.10
CA ASN A 101 12.96 4.66 -3.42
C ASN A 101 11.60 4.10 -3.88
N LEU A 102 11.13 4.56 -5.02
CA LEU A 102 9.81 4.20 -5.54
C LEU A 102 9.70 2.71 -5.89
N ASN A 103 10.82 2.05 -6.11
CA ASN A 103 10.82 0.63 -6.46
C ASN A 103 10.41 -0.29 -5.31
N TYR A 104 10.30 0.23 -4.09
CA TYR A 104 9.78 -0.56 -2.99
C TYR A 104 8.28 -0.81 -3.10
N PHE A 105 7.60 -0.12 -4.01
CA PHE A 105 6.16 -0.26 -4.18
C PHE A 105 5.83 -0.72 -5.58
N ASP A 106 4.80 -1.55 -5.70
CA ASP A 106 4.30 -1.94 -7.02
C ASP A 106 3.64 -0.76 -7.71
N PHE A 107 2.88 0.02 -6.95
CA PHE A 107 2.23 1.22 -7.48
C PHE A 107 2.23 2.32 -6.44
N ILE A 108 2.36 3.55 -6.92
CA ILE A 108 2.25 4.75 -6.09
C ILE A 108 1.21 5.64 -6.73
N ILE A 109 0.22 6.05 -5.95
CA ILE A 109 -0.83 6.94 -6.41
C ILE A 109 -0.53 8.33 -5.86
N ALA A 110 -0.25 9.27 -6.76
CA ALA A 110 0.07 10.63 -6.36
C ALA A 110 -0.64 11.63 -7.28
N PRO A 111 -1.06 12.77 -6.74
CA PRO A 111 -1.63 13.82 -7.58
C PRO A 111 -0.58 14.33 -8.58
N GLU A 112 -1.03 14.73 -9.75
CA GLU A 112 -0.12 15.25 -10.77
C GLU A 112 0.69 16.46 -10.29
N HIS A 113 0.09 17.28 -9.45
CA HIS A 113 0.75 18.49 -8.95
C HIS A 113 1.92 18.20 -8.00
N ASP A 114 2.06 16.97 -7.52
CA ASP A 114 3.21 16.61 -6.72
C ASP A 114 4.48 16.46 -7.53
N GLY A 115 4.35 16.37 -8.85
CA GLY A 115 5.51 16.27 -9.72
C GLY A 115 6.28 14.96 -9.62
N LEU A 116 5.71 13.97 -8.95
CA LEU A 116 6.36 12.68 -8.80
C LEU A 116 6.29 11.91 -10.10
N ILE A 117 7.45 11.42 -10.58
CA ILE A 117 7.55 10.71 -11.85
C ILE A 117 8.20 9.35 -11.63
N GLY A 118 7.61 8.32 -12.23
CA GLY A 118 8.16 6.98 -12.18
C GLY A 118 7.28 6.03 -12.98
N LYS A 119 7.83 4.86 -13.31
CA LYS A 119 7.09 3.87 -14.09
C LYS A 119 5.87 3.36 -13.37
N ASN A 120 5.92 3.34 -12.05
CA ASN A 120 4.86 2.82 -11.19
C ASN A 120 4.04 3.92 -10.52
N VAL A 121 4.23 5.18 -10.93
CA VAL A 121 3.46 6.30 -10.37
C VAL A 121 2.26 6.57 -11.26
N LEU A 122 1.08 6.59 -10.66
CA LEU A 122 -0.18 6.74 -11.39
C LEU A 122 -1.04 7.83 -10.75
N ALA A 123 -1.82 8.53 -11.58
CA ALA A 123 -2.86 9.41 -11.08
C ALA A 123 -4.04 8.55 -10.63
N THR A 124 -4.84 9.08 -9.70
CA THR A 124 -5.90 8.28 -9.05
C THR A 124 -6.84 7.59 -10.02
N LYS A 125 -7.39 8.31 -10.98
CA LYS A 125 -8.35 7.71 -11.91
C LYS A 125 -7.74 6.61 -12.77
N GLY A 126 -6.56 6.87 -13.29
CA GLY A 126 -5.84 5.89 -14.09
C GLY A 126 -5.42 4.68 -13.27
N ALA A 127 -5.05 4.94 -12.00
CA ALA A 127 -4.64 3.89 -11.11
C ALA A 127 -5.76 2.90 -10.85
N ILE A 128 -6.96 3.39 -10.55
CA ILE A 128 -8.11 2.53 -10.28
C ILE A 128 -8.37 1.62 -11.48
N HIS A 129 -8.40 2.20 -12.67
CA HIS A 129 -8.65 1.45 -13.89
C HIS A 129 -7.56 0.39 -14.15
N TYR A 130 -6.31 0.82 -14.09
CA TYR A 130 -5.17 -0.05 -14.39
C TYR A 130 -5.05 -1.19 -13.40
N ILE A 131 -5.16 -0.88 -12.11
CA ILE A 131 -5.03 -1.90 -11.06
C ILE A 131 -6.20 -2.88 -11.11
N THR A 132 -7.41 -2.40 -11.38
CA THR A 132 -8.57 -3.27 -11.53
C THR A 132 -8.34 -4.26 -12.67
N CYS A 133 -7.86 -3.78 -13.80
CA CYS A 133 -7.54 -4.66 -14.92
C CYS A 133 -6.48 -5.69 -14.53
N LEU A 134 -5.46 -5.27 -13.81
CA LEU A 134 -4.38 -6.17 -13.41
C LEU A 134 -4.86 -7.25 -12.46
N LEU A 135 -5.74 -6.90 -11.51
CA LEU A 135 -6.21 -7.83 -10.49
C LEU A 135 -7.28 -8.80 -11.00
N TYR A 136 -8.15 -8.34 -11.88
CA TYR A 136 -9.32 -9.11 -12.27
C TYR A 136 -9.31 -9.61 -13.71
N THR A 137 -8.45 -9.04 -14.55
CA THR A 137 -8.32 -9.55 -15.91
C THR A 137 -7.39 -10.74 -15.86
N SER A 138 -7.92 -11.88 -16.26
CA SER A 138 -7.11 -13.09 -16.32
C SER A 138 -5.96 -12.87 -17.29
N PRO A 139 -4.77 -13.33 -16.97
CA PRO A 139 -3.70 -13.32 -17.95
C PRO A 139 -3.96 -14.38 -19.02
N SER A 140 -5.18 -14.77 -19.17
CA SER A 140 -5.59 -15.75 -20.13
C SER A 140 -5.17 -15.34 -21.51
N PRO A 141 -4.79 -16.23 -22.14
CA PRO A 141 -4.54 -16.02 -23.54
C PRO A 141 -5.82 -15.79 -24.29
N ARG A 142 -6.43 -15.61 -23.83
CA ARG A 142 -7.17 -15.43 -24.58
C ARG A 142 -7.28 -15.18 -24.96
N ASP A 143 -7.00 -15.09 -24.64
CA ASP A 143 -7.06 -14.88 -24.57
C ASP A 143 -6.98 -14.79 -24.87
#